data_8a88dd6dd2aac54fc65e205310a587a2
#
_entry.id   8a88dd6dd2aac54fc65e205310a587a2
#
_cell.length_a   1.000
_cell.length_b   1.000
_cell.length_c   1.000
_cell.angle_alpha   90.00
_cell.angle_beta   90.00
_cell.angle_gamma   90.00
#
_symmetry.space_group_name_H-M   'P 1'
#
loop_
_entity.id
_entity.type
_entity.pdbx_description
1 polymer ?
#
loop_
_entity_poly.entity_id
_entity_poly.type
_entity_poly.pdbx_seq_one_letter_code
_entity_poly.pdbx_strand_id
1 'polypeptide(L)'
;MERGIQYYEWDMIEKAVLEFNHVIHSLGSQSKKLDYKEIKLLSRAHHNLAVAYAKKKWYADALGEARKAFELFPTDDNRKVLELIQIKESKQSRSMPAKIDSISQ
;
A
#
# COMPACT_ATOMS: atom_id res chain seq x y z
N MET A 1 -11.56 5.08 -7.82
CA MET A 1 -10.88 5.39 -6.56
C MET A 1 -11.85 5.51 -5.38
N GLU A 2 -12.91 6.26 -5.55
CA GLU A 2 -13.88 6.47 -4.48
C GLU A 2 -14.56 5.20 -4.03
N ARG A 3 -14.84 4.28 -4.95
CA ARG A 3 -15.46 3.01 -4.59
C ARG A 3 -14.54 2.19 -3.68
N GLY A 4 -13.23 2.22 -3.94
CA GLY A 4 -12.28 1.53 -3.09
C GLY A 4 -12.26 2.11 -1.68
N ILE A 5 -12.30 3.44 -1.58
CA ILE A 5 -12.35 4.12 -0.29
C ILE A 5 -13.63 3.75 0.45
N GLN A 6 -14.75 3.71 -0.26
CA GLN A 6 -16.03 3.31 0.31
C GLN A 6 -15.99 1.89 0.86
N TYR A 7 -15.42 0.97 0.10
CA TYR A 7 -15.27 -0.41 0.55
C TYR A 7 -14.37 -0.48 1.78
N TYR A 8 -13.30 0.31 1.82
CA TYR A 8 -12.42 0.36 2.98
C TYR A 8 -13.18 0.83 4.22
N GLU A 9 -13.98 1.89 4.07
CA GLU A 9 -14.77 2.43 5.18
C GLU A 9 -15.81 1.44 5.69
N TRP A 10 -16.30 0.57 4.82
CA TRP A 10 -17.23 -0.49 5.19
C TRP A 10 -16.53 -1.75 5.67
N ASP A 11 -15.22 -1.70 5.86
CA ASP A 11 -14.40 -2.84 6.29
C ASP A 11 -14.43 -4.00 5.29
N MET A 12 -14.70 -3.70 4.03
CA MET A 12 -14.66 -4.67 2.94
C MET A 12 -13.29 -4.57 2.27
N ILE A 13 -12.26 -5.00 3.00
CA ILE A 13 -10.87 -4.73 2.63
C ILE A 13 -10.47 -5.39 1.31
N GLU A 14 -10.88 -6.64 1.09
CA GLU A 14 -10.52 -7.34 -0.15
C GLU A 14 -11.10 -6.64 -1.37
N LYS A 15 -12.33 -6.14 -1.26
CA LYS A 15 -12.94 -5.39 -2.36
C LYS A 15 -12.24 -4.05 -2.57
N ALA A 16 -11.83 -3.41 -1.48
CA ALA A 16 -11.08 -2.16 -1.57
C ALA A 16 -9.75 -2.40 -2.31
N VAL A 17 -9.05 -3.46 -1.97
CA VAL A 17 -7.78 -3.82 -2.61
C VAL A 17 -7.99 -4.02 -4.11
N LEU A 18 -9.03 -4.72 -4.50
CA LEU A 18 -9.33 -4.94 -5.93
C LEU A 18 -9.56 -3.63 -6.66
N GLU A 19 -10.31 -2.70 -6.06
CA GLU A 19 -10.59 -1.42 -6.69
C GLU A 19 -9.32 -0.56 -6.82
N PHE A 20 -8.49 -0.52 -5.79
CA PHE A 20 -7.25 0.23 -5.86
C PHE A 20 -6.30 -0.36 -6.90
N ASN A 21 -6.20 -1.68 -6.97
CA ASN A 21 -5.38 -2.34 -7.99
C ASN A 21 -5.91 -2.09 -9.39
N HIS A 22 -7.22 -1.99 -9.55
CA HIS A 22 -7.81 -1.67 -10.83
C HIS A 22 -7.36 -0.28 -11.31
N VAL A 23 -7.36 0.71 -10.42
CA VAL A 23 -6.90 2.05 -10.75
C VAL A 23 -5.43 2.01 -11.16
N ILE A 24 -4.61 1.31 -10.39
CA ILE A 24 -3.17 1.20 -10.66
C ILE A 24 -2.94 0.56 -12.03
N HIS A 25 -3.65 -0.53 -12.31
CA HIS A 25 -3.51 -1.23 -13.58
C HIS A 25 -3.94 -0.35 -14.75
N SER A 26 -5.07 0.34 -14.61
CA SER A 26 -5.59 1.22 -15.66
C SER A 26 -4.61 2.31 -16.02
N LEU A 27 -3.99 2.94 -15.01
CA LEU A 27 -3.01 4.00 -15.27
C LEU A 27 -1.70 3.44 -15.81
N GLY A 28 -1.27 2.30 -15.29
CA GLY A 28 -0.01 1.69 -15.70
C GLY A 28 -0.02 1.06 -17.08
N SER A 29 -1.20 0.73 -17.61
CA SER A 29 -1.31 0.11 -18.92
C SER A 29 -1.33 1.12 -20.06
N GLN A 30 -1.36 2.41 -19.77
CA GLN A 30 -1.34 3.44 -20.79
C GLN A 30 0.05 3.54 -21.41
N SER A 31 0.09 3.66 -22.73
CA SER A 31 1.37 3.75 -23.44
C SER A 31 1.98 5.15 -23.37
N LYS A 32 1.19 6.15 -23.03
CA LYS A 32 1.66 7.52 -22.95
C LYS A 32 2.25 7.82 -21.58
N LYS A 33 3.08 8.84 -21.50
CA LYS A 33 3.60 9.33 -20.23
C LYS A 33 2.47 9.93 -19.41
N LEU A 34 2.43 9.61 -18.12
CA LEU A 34 1.40 10.13 -17.24
C LEU A 34 1.64 11.61 -16.94
N ASP A 35 0.55 12.39 -16.87
CA ASP A 35 0.64 13.79 -16.50
C ASP A 35 0.60 13.92 -14.96
N TYR A 36 0.68 15.16 -14.47
CA TYR A 36 0.74 15.43 -13.05
C TYR A 36 -0.47 14.86 -12.29
N LYS A 37 -1.66 15.07 -12.84
CA LYS A 37 -2.88 14.58 -12.18
C LYS A 37 -2.93 13.07 -12.12
N GLU A 38 -2.47 12.43 -13.18
CA GLU A 38 -2.44 10.97 -13.25
C GLU A 38 -1.41 10.39 -12.29
N ILE A 39 -0.25 11.02 -12.19
CA ILE A 39 0.78 10.61 -11.23
C ILE A 39 0.27 10.76 -9.80
N LYS A 40 -0.41 11.87 -9.52
CA LYS A 40 -1.00 12.10 -8.21
C LYS A 40 -2.05 11.05 -7.88
N LEU A 41 -2.89 10.71 -8.85
CA LEU A 41 -3.91 9.68 -8.68
C LEU A 41 -3.28 8.31 -8.46
N LEU A 42 -2.24 7.99 -9.22
CA LEU A 42 -1.52 6.73 -9.06
C LEU A 42 -0.88 6.63 -7.68
N SER A 43 -0.28 7.72 -7.22
CA SER A 43 0.30 7.77 -5.88
C SER A 43 -0.76 7.53 -4.81
N ARG A 44 -1.93 8.15 -4.97
CA ARG A 44 -3.03 7.95 -4.02
C ARG A 44 -3.51 6.51 -4.01
N ALA A 45 -3.55 5.87 -5.16
CA ALA A 45 -3.96 4.48 -5.24
C ALA A 45 -2.98 3.58 -4.49
N HIS A 46 -1.68 3.80 -4.66
CA HIS A 46 -0.68 3.05 -3.90
C HIS A 46 -0.75 3.35 -2.41
N HIS A 47 -0.97 4.61 -2.04
CA HIS A 47 -1.14 5.00 -0.64
C HIS A 47 -2.32 4.26 -0.01
N ASN A 48 -3.46 4.31 -0.67
CA ASN A 48 -4.67 3.67 -0.15
C ASN A 48 -4.51 2.15 -0.09
N LEU A 49 -3.81 1.57 -1.07
CA LEU A 49 -3.53 0.15 -1.08
C LEU A 49 -2.63 -0.24 0.09
N ALA A 50 -1.63 0.60 0.39
CA ALA A 50 -0.76 0.38 1.54
C ALA A 50 -1.56 0.37 2.84
N VAL A 51 -2.47 1.31 2.99
CA VAL A 51 -3.33 1.39 4.18
C VAL A 51 -4.22 0.16 4.28
N ALA A 52 -4.78 -0.30 3.17
CA ALA A 52 -5.64 -1.48 3.15
C ALA A 52 -4.85 -2.74 3.53
N TYR A 53 -3.66 -2.91 2.98
CA TYR A 53 -2.81 -4.04 3.35
C TYR A 53 -2.41 -3.99 4.82
N ALA A 54 -2.11 -2.79 5.34
CA ALA A 54 -1.78 -2.62 6.76
C ALA A 54 -2.95 -3.00 7.65
N LYS A 55 -4.17 -2.73 7.21
CA LYS A 55 -5.37 -3.11 7.95
C LYS A 55 -5.45 -4.64 8.10
N LYS A 56 -4.98 -5.37 7.10
CA LYS A 56 -4.91 -6.84 7.12
C LYS A 56 -3.64 -7.33 7.82
N LYS A 57 -2.79 -6.42 8.27
CA LYS A 57 -1.49 -6.72 8.88
C LYS A 57 -0.51 -7.36 7.92
N TRP A 58 -0.70 -7.15 6.63
CA TRP A 58 0.24 -7.57 5.59
C TRP A 58 1.27 -6.46 5.40
N TYR A 59 2.13 -6.30 6.41
CA TYR A 59 3.01 -5.12 6.47
C TYR A 59 4.11 -5.13 5.41
N ALA A 60 4.60 -6.28 5.01
CA ALA A 60 5.60 -6.35 3.94
C ALA A 60 5.01 -5.85 2.62
N ASP A 61 3.79 -6.30 2.29
CA ASP A 61 3.11 -5.82 1.08
C ASP A 61 2.77 -4.35 1.19
N ALA A 62 2.29 -3.93 2.36
CA ALA A 62 1.96 -2.53 2.61
C ALA A 62 3.19 -1.64 2.44
N LEU A 63 4.34 -2.10 2.90
CA LEU A 63 5.59 -1.34 2.80
C LEU A 63 5.96 -1.07 1.34
N GLY A 64 5.84 -2.10 0.49
CA GLY A 64 6.12 -1.94 -0.93
C GLY A 64 5.23 -0.88 -1.57
N GLU A 65 3.93 -0.90 -1.24
CA GLU A 65 3.00 0.07 -1.81
C GLU A 65 3.25 1.48 -1.27
N ALA A 66 3.57 1.58 0.02
CA ALA A 66 3.87 2.88 0.62
C ALA A 66 5.11 3.52 0.00
N ARG A 67 6.12 2.71 -0.30
CA ARG A 67 7.32 3.21 -1.00
C ARG A 67 6.98 3.74 -2.38
N LYS A 68 6.17 3.01 -3.13
CA LYS A 68 5.76 3.45 -4.46
C LYS A 68 5.01 4.77 -4.40
N ALA A 69 4.12 4.92 -3.43
CA ALA A 69 3.37 6.16 -3.26
C ALA A 69 4.30 7.33 -2.99
N PHE A 70 5.25 7.14 -2.10
CA PHE A 70 6.20 8.21 -1.74
C PHE A 70 7.13 8.55 -2.91
N GLU A 71 7.61 7.55 -3.63
CA GLU A 71 8.48 7.78 -4.78
C GLU A 71 7.77 8.54 -5.89
N LEU A 72 6.50 8.23 -6.12
CA LEU A 72 5.72 8.91 -7.15
C LEU A 72 5.38 10.33 -6.74
N PHE A 73 5.07 10.55 -5.48
CA PHE A 73 4.61 11.85 -5.00
C PHE A 73 5.05 12.01 -3.54
N PRO A 74 6.22 12.59 -3.30
CA PRO A 74 6.79 12.66 -1.93
C PRO A 74 6.14 13.75 -1.07
N THR A 75 4.96 13.43 -0.54
CA THR A 75 4.25 14.31 0.38
C THR A 75 4.51 13.88 1.82
N ASP A 76 4.18 14.77 2.76
CA ASP A 76 4.27 14.44 4.18
C ASP A 76 3.38 13.26 4.54
N ASP A 77 2.18 13.21 3.97
CA ASP A 77 1.26 12.11 4.23
C ASP A 77 1.84 10.77 3.78
N ASN A 78 2.41 10.74 2.57
CA ASN A 78 3.01 9.51 2.06
C ASN A 78 4.23 9.11 2.89
N ARG A 79 5.01 10.08 3.33
CA ARG A 79 6.17 9.82 4.17
C ARG A 79 5.77 9.25 5.52
N LYS A 80 4.73 9.83 6.14
CA LYS A 80 4.27 9.37 7.45
C LYS A 80 3.75 7.94 7.38
N VAL A 81 2.99 7.62 6.35
CA VAL A 81 2.49 6.25 6.17
C VAL A 81 3.64 5.28 5.97
N LEU A 82 4.62 5.65 5.15
CA LEU A 82 5.80 4.82 4.91
C LEU A 82 6.53 4.54 6.22
N GLU A 83 6.81 5.59 7.00
CA GLU A 83 7.53 5.45 8.27
C GLU A 83 6.77 4.58 9.26
N LEU A 84 5.46 4.80 9.37
CA LEU A 84 4.64 4.02 10.28
C LEU A 84 4.63 2.53 9.90
N ILE A 85 4.50 2.24 8.62
CA ILE A 85 4.48 0.87 8.15
C ILE A 85 5.84 0.21 8.33
N GLN A 86 6.92 0.96 8.13
CA GLN A 86 8.28 0.45 8.38
C GLN A 86 8.43 -0.02 9.82
N ILE A 87 7.91 0.76 10.77
CA ILE A 87 7.97 0.40 12.19
C ILE A 87 7.16 -0.88 12.44
N LYS A 88 5.97 -0.95 11.91
CA LYS A 88 5.10 -2.11 12.12
C LYS A 88 5.67 -3.37 11.47
N GLU A 89 6.23 -3.23 10.28
CA GLU A 89 6.84 -4.36 9.58
C GLU A 89 8.06 -4.87 10.35
N SER A 90 8.88 -3.97 10.86
CA SER A 90 10.05 -4.34 11.67
C SER A 90 9.65 -5.11 12.92
N LYS A 91 8.60 -4.66 13.60
CA LYS A 91 8.11 -5.33 14.79
C LYS A 91 7.56 -6.72 14.49
N GLN A 92 6.86 -6.84 13.38
CA GLN A 92 6.31 -8.12 12.96
C GLN A 92 7.43 -9.09 12.61
N SER A 93 8.42 -8.62 11.86
CA SER A 93 9.58 -9.44 11.48
C SER A 93 10.35 -9.91 12.70
N ARG A 94 10.51 -9.05 13.71
CA ARG A 94 11.25 -9.42 14.92
C ARG A 94 10.52 -10.44 15.76
N SER A 95 9.19 -10.44 15.73
CA SER A 95 8.43 -11.43 16.46
C SER A 95 8.38 -12.77 15.74
N MET A 96 8.56 -12.78 14.41
CA MET A 96 8.51 -14.00 13.62
C MET A 96 9.82 -14.79 13.56
N PRO A 97 10.99 -14.17 13.57
CA PRO A 97 12.25 -14.92 13.41
C PRO A 97 12.47 -16.03 14.41
N ALA A 98 12.10 -15.82 15.66
CA ALA A 98 12.25 -16.86 16.65
C ALA A 98 11.42 -18.09 16.32
N LYS A 99 10.22 -17.86 15.81
CA LYS A 99 9.33 -18.92 15.38
C LYS A 99 9.88 -19.62 14.15
N ILE A 100 10.39 -18.87 13.21
CA ILE A 100 10.97 -19.39 12.00
C ILE A 100 12.24 -20.19 12.32
N ASP A 101 13.06 -19.67 13.19
CA ASP A 101 14.29 -20.33 13.60
C ASP A 101 13.98 -21.68 14.24
N SER A 102 12.95 -21.74 15.04
CA SER A 102 12.53 -23.00 15.63
C SER A 102 12.15 -24.02 14.57
N ILE A 103 11.50 -23.56 13.52
CA ILE A 103 11.08 -24.42 12.45
C ILE A 103 12.24 -24.89 11.60
N SER A 104 13.19 -24.00 11.38
CA SER A 104 14.33 -24.29 10.52
C SER A 104 15.33 -25.22 11.16
N GLN A 105 15.20 -25.46 12.45
CA GLN A 105 16.04 -26.41 13.15
C GLN A 105 15.54 -27.84 12.94
#